data_318b58d892f99c19ebbc0411e6c357f8
#
_entry.id   318b58d892f99c19ebbc0411e6c357f8
#
_cell.length_a   1.000
_cell.length_b   1.000
_cell.length_c   1.000
_cell.angle_alpha   90.00
_cell.angle_beta   90.00
_cell.angle_gamma   90.00
#
_symmetry.space_group_name_H-M   'P 1'
#
loop_
_entity.id
_entity.type
_entity.pdbx_description
1 polymer ?
#
loop_
_entity_poly.entity_id
_entity_poly.type
_entity_poly.pdbx_seq_one_letter_code
_entity_poly.pdbx_strand_id
1 'polypeptide(L)'
;MSDITLEIAPAKVVHVIYQAREGGLADAELHEFIAGLNDDEKAHLTAIAWVGRGAFEAEDFQEALGTAYAEATTPTEDYLMGMPHLAENLEAGLEALGVDVSGEEEDFL
;
A
#
# COMPACT_ATOMS: atom_id res chain seq x y z
N MET A 1 -12.25 11.83 -14.36
CA MET A 1 -11.07 12.13 -13.54
C MET A 1 -11.31 11.69 -12.12
N SER A 2 -10.43 10.92 -11.59
CA SER A 2 -10.64 10.45 -10.23
C SER A 2 -9.98 11.43 -9.26
N ASP A 3 -10.75 11.78 -8.23
CA ASP A 3 -10.28 12.68 -7.19
C ASP A 3 -9.94 11.87 -5.95
N ILE A 4 -9.13 10.82 -6.17
CA ILE A 4 -8.75 9.98 -5.05
C ILE A 4 -7.73 10.72 -4.21
N THR A 5 -8.09 10.95 -2.97
CA THR A 5 -7.19 11.58 -2.01
C THR A 5 -6.62 10.48 -1.13
N LEU A 6 -5.32 10.28 -1.20
CA LEU A 6 -4.67 9.28 -0.37
C LEU A 6 -4.24 9.91 0.95
N GLU A 7 -4.56 9.21 2.04
CA GLU A 7 -4.10 9.62 3.36
C GLU A 7 -2.69 9.11 3.64
N ILE A 8 -2.11 8.37 2.70
CA ILE A 8 -0.72 7.96 2.78
C ILE A 8 0.03 8.63 1.63
N ALA A 9 1.19 9.19 1.94
CA ALA A 9 2.00 9.85 0.90
C ALA A 9 2.49 8.81 -0.11
N PRO A 10 2.43 9.13 -1.41
CA PRO A 10 2.95 8.20 -2.42
C PRO A 10 4.39 7.76 -2.15
N ALA A 11 5.23 8.66 -1.62
CA ALA A 11 6.61 8.32 -1.29
C ALA A 11 6.68 7.18 -0.28
N LYS A 12 5.76 7.15 0.68
CA LYS A 12 5.74 6.06 1.66
C LYS A 12 5.35 4.74 1.02
N VAL A 13 4.41 4.77 0.07
CA VAL A 13 4.02 3.55 -0.64
C VAL A 13 5.20 3.04 -1.46
N VAL A 14 5.92 3.93 -2.13
CA VAL A 14 7.09 3.55 -2.92
C VAL A 14 8.16 2.94 -2.01
N HIS A 15 8.35 3.50 -0.82
CA HIS A 15 9.30 2.95 0.15
C HIS A 15 8.94 1.50 0.51
N VAL A 16 7.64 1.24 0.75
CA VAL A 16 7.18 -0.12 1.04
C VAL A 16 7.47 -1.05 -0.14
N ILE A 17 7.21 -0.57 -1.37
CA ILE A 17 7.46 -1.37 -2.57
C ILE A 17 8.92 -1.79 -2.65
N TYR A 18 9.84 -0.85 -2.48
CA TYR A 18 11.26 -1.16 -2.57
C TYR A 18 11.70 -2.13 -1.48
N GLN A 19 11.26 -1.92 -0.25
CA GLN A 19 11.65 -2.83 0.83
C GLN A 19 11.05 -4.21 0.65
N ALA A 20 9.81 -4.29 0.16
CA ALA A 20 9.18 -5.58 -0.09
C ALA A 20 9.93 -6.37 -1.16
N ARG A 21 10.50 -5.67 -2.14
CA ARG A 21 11.28 -6.33 -3.19
C ARG A 21 12.61 -6.83 -2.69
N GLU A 22 13.20 -6.12 -1.73
CA GLU A 22 14.50 -6.55 -1.20
C GLU A 22 14.40 -7.84 -0.40
N GLY A 23 13.34 -7.96 0.41
CA GLY A 23 13.18 -9.14 1.26
C GLY A 23 14.32 -9.30 2.26
N GLY A 24 14.42 -10.47 2.83
CA GLY A 24 15.52 -10.78 3.74
C GLY A 24 15.60 -9.83 4.94
N LEU A 25 16.75 -9.18 5.12
CA LEU A 25 16.95 -8.29 6.25
C LEU A 25 16.03 -7.08 6.23
N ALA A 26 15.58 -6.67 5.05
CA ALA A 26 14.68 -5.53 4.94
C ALA A 26 13.29 -5.83 5.50
N ASP A 27 12.95 -7.10 5.67
CA ASP A 27 11.62 -7.47 6.17
C ASP A 27 11.36 -6.92 7.56
N ALA A 28 12.34 -6.96 8.45
CA ALA A 28 12.16 -6.46 9.80
C ALA A 28 11.93 -4.95 9.80
N GLU A 29 12.67 -4.22 8.97
CA GLU A 29 12.50 -2.78 8.86
C GLU A 29 11.16 -2.43 8.25
N LEU A 30 10.74 -3.20 7.24
CA LEU A 30 9.45 -2.96 6.62
C LEU A 30 8.31 -3.20 7.59
N HIS A 31 8.40 -4.25 8.39
CA HIS A 31 7.38 -4.56 9.39
C HIS A 31 7.25 -3.37 10.36
N GLU A 32 8.38 -2.85 10.85
CA GLU A 32 8.34 -1.72 11.76
C GLU A 32 7.82 -0.45 11.09
N PHE A 33 8.19 -0.25 9.84
CA PHE A 33 7.72 0.93 9.10
C PHE A 33 6.20 0.94 8.99
N ILE A 34 5.61 -0.20 8.61
CA ILE A 34 4.16 -0.29 8.48
C ILE A 34 3.50 -0.17 9.84
N ALA A 35 4.08 -0.81 10.87
CA ALA A 35 3.51 -0.75 12.21
C ALA A 35 3.47 0.69 12.73
N GLY A 36 4.39 1.54 12.29
CA GLY A 36 4.45 2.93 12.73
C GLY A 36 3.52 3.87 11.98
N LEU A 37 2.86 3.41 10.93
CA LEU A 37 1.90 4.24 10.20
C LEU A 37 0.65 4.45 11.04
N ASN A 38 -0.07 5.56 10.80
CA ASN A 38 -1.33 5.77 11.51
C ASN A 38 -2.42 4.91 10.86
N ASP A 39 -3.60 4.88 11.49
CA ASP A 39 -4.69 4.01 11.05
C ASP A 39 -5.15 4.33 9.63
N ASP A 40 -5.20 5.62 9.29
CA ASP A 40 -5.61 6.03 7.94
C ASP A 40 -4.59 5.58 6.90
N GLU A 41 -3.31 5.77 7.21
CA GLU A 41 -2.25 5.34 6.30
C GLU A 41 -2.29 3.82 6.09
N LYS A 42 -2.51 3.08 7.16
CA LYS A 42 -2.58 1.62 7.08
C LYS A 42 -3.74 1.17 6.21
N ALA A 43 -4.91 1.78 6.39
CA ALA A 43 -6.09 1.41 5.60
C ALA A 43 -5.89 1.73 4.13
N HIS A 44 -5.30 2.89 3.83
CA HIS A 44 -5.06 3.26 2.44
C HIS A 44 -4.05 2.33 1.79
N LEU A 45 -2.98 1.99 2.51
CA LEU A 45 -1.98 1.07 1.99
C LEU A 45 -2.60 -0.29 1.66
N THR A 46 -3.43 -0.79 2.56
CA THR A 46 -4.13 -2.06 2.34
C THR A 46 -5.05 -2.00 1.13
N ALA A 47 -5.83 -0.92 1.02
CA ALA A 47 -6.76 -0.76 -0.09
C ALA A 47 -6.02 -0.67 -1.43
N ILE A 48 -4.88 0.02 -1.45
CA ILE A 48 -4.07 0.08 -2.68
C ILE A 48 -3.62 -1.32 -3.09
N ALA A 49 -3.17 -2.13 -2.13
CA ALA A 49 -2.75 -3.50 -2.44
C ALA A 49 -3.91 -4.33 -2.95
N TRP A 50 -5.11 -4.15 -2.40
CA TRP A 50 -6.28 -4.90 -2.85
C TRP A 50 -6.68 -4.52 -4.27
N VAL A 51 -6.59 -3.24 -4.62
CA VAL A 51 -6.87 -2.80 -6.00
C VAL A 51 -5.86 -3.43 -6.94
N GLY A 52 -4.59 -3.42 -6.58
CA GLY A 52 -3.54 -4.00 -7.41
C GLY A 52 -3.68 -5.51 -7.56
N ARG A 53 -4.20 -6.17 -6.53
CA ARG A 53 -4.42 -7.62 -6.56
C ARG A 53 -5.66 -7.98 -7.38
N GLY A 54 -6.51 -7.00 -7.69
CA GLY A 54 -7.73 -7.24 -8.44
C GLY A 54 -8.94 -7.56 -7.57
N ALA A 55 -8.81 -7.41 -6.26
CA ALA A 55 -9.94 -7.66 -5.35
C ALA A 55 -10.99 -6.56 -5.45
N PHE A 56 -10.56 -5.35 -5.80
CA PHE A 56 -11.46 -4.21 -6.02
C PHE A 56 -10.99 -3.47 -7.26
N GLU A 57 -11.92 -2.80 -7.94
CA GLU A 57 -11.54 -1.94 -9.05
C GLU A 57 -11.19 -0.56 -8.51
N ALA A 58 -10.44 0.22 -9.29
CA ALA A 58 -10.04 1.55 -8.86
C ALA A 58 -11.25 2.42 -8.51
N GLU A 59 -12.33 2.27 -9.25
CA GLU A 59 -13.56 3.02 -9.01
C GLU A 59 -14.18 2.70 -7.66
N ASP A 60 -13.87 1.52 -7.12
CA ASP A 60 -14.42 1.05 -5.85
C ASP A 60 -13.46 1.26 -4.69
N PHE A 61 -12.49 2.16 -4.86
CA PHE A 61 -11.48 2.40 -3.83
C PHE A 61 -12.09 2.77 -2.48
N GLN A 62 -13.16 3.58 -2.48
CA GLN A 62 -13.81 3.95 -1.23
C GLN A 62 -14.41 2.74 -0.52
N GLU A 63 -14.94 1.80 -1.28
CA GLU A 63 -15.45 0.57 -0.71
C GLU A 63 -14.31 -0.27 -0.14
N ALA A 64 -13.19 -0.32 -0.86
CA ALA A 64 -12.02 -1.04 -0.37
C ALA A 64 -11.53 -0.45 0.95
N LEU A 65 -11.52 0.88 1.07
CA LEU A 65 -11.14 1.55 2.31
C LEU A 65 -12.08 1.19 3.45
N GLY A 66 -13.38 1.23 3.19
CA GLY A 66 -14.35 0.86 4.21
C GLY A 66 -14.15 -0.55 4.71
N THR A 67 -13.85 -1.45 3.79
CA THR A 67 -13.57 -2.84 4.15
C THR A 67 -12.29 -2.96 4.97
N ALA A 68 -11.26 -2.20 4.58
CA ALA A 68 -9.99 -2.22 5.31
C ALA A 68 -10.18 -1.77 6.75
N TYR A 69 -10.95 -0.70 6.96
CA TYR A 69 -11.22 -0.25 8.31
C TYR A 69 -12.05 -1.26 9.11
N ALA A 70 -13.03 -1.86 8.45
CA ALA A 70 -13.95 -2.78 9.13
C ALA A 70 -13.30 -4.10 9.51
N GLU A 71 -12.34 -4.54 8.70
CA GLU A 71 -11.73 -5.86 8.90
C GLU A 71 -10.35 -5.77 9.54
N ALA A 72 -10.05 -4.69 10.23
CA ALA A 72 -8.73 -4.50 10.84
C ALA A 72 -8.61 -5.31 12.14
N THR A 73 -8.77 -6.64 12.04
CA THR A 73 -8.65 -7.53 13.19
C THR A 73 -7.23 -8.08 13.36
N THR A 74 -6.46 -8.07 12.26
CA THR A 74 -5.07 -8.47 12.29
C THR A 74 -4.22 -7.20 12.11
N PRO A 75 -3.12 -7.05 12.84
CA PRO A 75 -2.26 -5.88 12.61
C PRO A 75 -1.88 -5.79 11.14
N THR A 76 -1.97 -4.58 10.59
CA THR A 76 -1.74 -4.36 9.16
C THR A 76 -0.35 -4.82 8.73
N GLU A 77 0.65 -4.57 9.58
CA GLU A 77 2.01 -4.98 9.27
C GLU A 77 2.11 -6.50 9.07
N ASP A 78 1.40 -7.26 9.90
CA ASP A 78 1.41 -8.72 9.77
C ASP A 78 0.63 -9.17 8.54
N TYR A 79 -0.51 -8.53 8.31
CA TYR A 79 -1.35 -8.89 7.17
C TYR A 79 -0.64 -8.64 5.84
N LEU A 80 -0.06 -7.45 5.69
CA LEU A 80 0.59 -7.09 4.44
C LEU A 80 1.88 -7.87 4.22
N MET A 81 2.65 -8.10 5.28
CA MET A 81 3.88 -8.88 5.15
C MET A 81 3.60 -10.32 4.74
N GLY A 82 2.40 -10.83 5.04
CA GLY A 82 2.00 -12.15 4.62
C GLY A 82 1.37 -12.22 3.24
N MET A 83 1.17 -11.08 2.59
CA MET A 83 0.52 -11.05 1.28
C MET A 83 1.52 -11.39 0.17
N PRO A 84 1.25 -12.43 -0.63
CA PRO A 84 2.14 -12.73 -1.77
C PRO A 84 2.18 -11.56 -2.75
N HIS A 85 3.34 -11.29 -3.31
CA HIS A 85 3.51 -10.27 -4.35
C HIS A 85 3.09 -8.87 -3.88
N LEU A 86 3.39 -8.55 -2.61
CA LEU A 86 2.99 -7.26 -2.06
C LEU A 86 3.49 -6.09 -2.92
N ALA A 87 4.77 -6.12 -3.31
CA ALA A 87 5.35 -5.03 -4.09
C ALA A 87 4.62 -4.84 -5.41
N GLU A 88 4.38 -5.94 -6.12
CA GLU A 88 3.70 -5.88 -7.41
C GLU A 88 2.26 -5.41 -7.24
N ASN A 89 1.60 -5.85 -6.18
CA ASN A 89 0.22 -5.44 -5.93
C ASN A 89 0.13 -3.95 -5.63
N LEU A 90 1.06 -3.43 -4.83
CA LEU A 90 1.07 -2.00 -4.53
C LEU A 90 1.35 -1.17 -5.78
N GLU A 91 2.31 -1.62 -6.59
CA GLU A 91 2.65 -0.94 -7.82
C GLU A 91 1.47 -0.89 -8.78
N ALA A 92 0.82 -2.04 -8.98
CA ALA A 92 -0.34 -2.13 -9.85
C ALA A 92 -1.50 -1.29 -9.32
N GLY A 93 -1.66 -1.25 -7.98
CA GLY A 93 -2.70 -0.45 -7.37
C GLY A 93 -2.50 1.04 -7.60
N LEU A 94 -1.27 1.53 -7.42
CA LEU A 94 -0.98 2.93 -7.68
C LEU A 94 -1.25 3.28 -9.15
N GLU A 95 -0.85 2.39 -10.05
CA GLU A 95 -1.07 2.61 -11.48
C GLU A 95 -2.55 2.66 -11.79
N ALA A 96 -3.33 1.72 -11.27
CA ALA A 96 -4.77 1.68 -11.51
C ALA A 96 -5.47 2.91 -10.96
N LEU A 97 -4.97 3.45 -9.84
CA LEU A 97 -5.56 4.64 -9.22
C LEU A 97 -5.09 5.93 -9.88
N GLY A 98 -4.16 5.84 -10.82
CA GLY A 98 -3.66 7.01 -11.53
C GLY A 98 -2.69 7.84 -10.73
N VAL A 99 -2.02 7.25 -9.75
CA VAL A 99 -1.07 7.98 -8.91
C VAL A 99 0.30 7.95 -9.57
N ASP A 100 0.84 9.13 -9.85
CA ASP A 100 2.17 9.26 -10.46
C ASP A 100 3.23 9.26 -9.38
N VAL A 101 4.13 8.29 -9.43
CA VAL A 101 5.18 8.14 -8.43
C VAL A 101 6.59 8.33 -9.01
N SER A 102 6.67 8.84 -10.24
CA SER A 102 7.96 9.00 -10.89
C SER A 102 8.93 9.84 -10.05
N GLY A 103 8.43 10.92 -9.47
CA GLY A 103 9.27 11.79 -8.63
C GLY A 103 9.70 11.11 -7.36
N GLU A 104 8.81 10.35 -6.74
CA GLU A 104 9.10 9.64 -5.50
C GLU A 104 10.10 8.53 -5.74
N GLU A 105 10.02 7.85 -6.88
CA GLU A 105 10.98 6.80 -7.21
C GLU A 105 12.39 7.34 -7.31
N GLU A 106 12.55 8.53 -7.85
CA GLU A 106 13.86 9.16 -7.96
C GLU A 106 14.47 9.46 -6.60
N ASP A 107 13.64 9.74 -5.61
CA ASP A 107 14.12 10.05 -4.27
C ASP A 107 14.78 8.85 -3.59
N PHE A 108 14.50 7.65 -4.06
CA PHE A 108 15.05 6.43 -3.48
C PHE A 108 16.23 5.86 -4.28
N LEU A 109 16.55 6.48 -5.38
CA LEU A 109 17.65 6.06 -6.20
C LEU A 109 18.89 6.91 -5.92
#